data_9f2494060c776ec2e730939066a4ee22
#
_entry.id   9f2494060c776ec2e730939066a4ee22
#
_cell.length_a   1.000
_cell.length_b   1.000
_cell.length_c   1.000
_cell.angle_alpha   90.00
_cell.angle_beta   90.00
_cell.angle_gamma   90.00
#
_symmetry.space_group_name_H-M   'P 1'
#
loop_
_entity.id
_entity.type
_entity.pdbx_description
1 polymer ?
#
loop_
_entity_poly.entity_id
_entity_poly.type
_entity_poly.pdbx_seq_one_letter_code
_entity_poly.pdbx_strand_id
1 'polypeptide(L)'
;MLATTDIGALIERRPQVRGGRSVIAGTGVTVHRIAGWYKLGLSPEEIAENFGHLSLAQVHAALAYYHANREEIEGYLAQEEAADGRLSGSSDAPG
;
A
#
# COMPACT_ATOMS: atom_id res chain seq x y z
N MET A 1 22.12 -10.19 23.23
CA MET A 1 20.71 -9.90 23.27
C MET A 1 20.17 -9.83 21.88
N LEU A 2 19.06 -10.44 21.63
CA LEU A 2 18.47 -10.42 20.29
C LEU A 2 17.59 -9.19 20.13
N ALA A 3 17.74 -8.52 18.99
CA ALA A 3 16.85 -7.43 18.64
C ALA A 3 15.55 -8.01 18.10
N THR A 4 14.44 -7.45 18.51
CA THR A 4 13.13 -7.90 18.06
C THR A 4 12.51 -6.78 17.24
N THR A 5 12.00 -7.10 16.07
CA THR A 5 11.31 -6.12 15.25
C THR A 5 9.89 -5.92 15.78
N ASP A 6 9.54 -4.66 16.02
CA ASP A 6 8.19 -4.33 16.42
C ASP A 6 7.38 -4.19 15.14
N ILE A 7 6.43 -5.07 14.94
CA ILE A 7 5.63 -5.07 13.71
C ILE A 7 4.92 -3.74 13.52
N GLY A 8 4.44 -3.12 14.60
CA GLY A 8 3.77 -1.84 14.50
C GLY A 8 4.67 -0.72 13.99
N ALA A 9 5.97 -0.86 14.18
CA ALA A 9 6.91 0.16 13.70
C ALA A 9 7.19 0.04 12.21
N LEU A 10 6.70 -0.99 11.54
CA LEU A 10 6.91 -1.13 10.10
C LEU A 10 5.98 -0.25 9.28
N ILE A 11 4.94 0.31 9.88
CA ILE A 11 4.01 1.20 9.18
C ILE A 11 4.02 2.55 9.90
N GLU A 12 4.03 3.62 9.13
CA GLU A 12 4.05 4.96 9.72
C GLU A 12 3.24 5.92 8.88
N ARG A 13 2.95 7.09 9.45
CA ARG A 13 2.34 8.19 8.73
C ARG A 13 3.18 9.41 8.99
N ARG A 14 3.54 10.13 7.93
CA ARG A 14 4.25 11.38 8.06
C ARG A 14 3.57 12.40 7.15
N PRO A 15 3.26 13.58 7.67
CA PRO A 15 2.50 14.56 6.88
C PRO A 15 3.13 14.92 5.55
N GLN A 16 4.47 14.86 5.47
CA GLN A 16 5.16 15.25 4.25
C GLN A 16 5.27 14.10 3.27
N VAL A 17 4.92 12.88 3.65
CA VAL A 17 5.10 11.71 2.79
C VAL A 17 3.73 11.25 2.34
N ARG A 18 3.52 11.26 1.04
CA ARG A 18 2.28 10.80 0.42
C ARG A 18 1.04 11.41 1.05
N GLY A 19 1.10 12.69 1.42
CA GLY A 19 -0.04 13.39 1.97
C GLY A 19 -0.50 12.86 3.33
N GLY A 20 0.38 12.25 4.08
CA GLY A 20 0.04 11.73 5.40
C GLY A 20 -0.61 10.36 5.38
N ARG A 21 -0.66 9.71 4.22
CA ARG A 21 -1.22 8.36 4.13
C ARG A 21 -0.26 7.36 4.75
N SER A 22 -0.80 6.24 5.22
CA SER A 22 0.03 5.20 5.82
C SER A 22 0.99 4.61 4.78
N VAL A 23 2.25 4.49 5.17
CA VAL A 23 3.31 3.97 4.29
C VAL A 23 4.13 2.95 5.07
N ILE A 24 4.88 2.14 4.34
CA ILE A 24 5.88 1.28 4.96
C ILE A 24 7.01 2.17 5.45
N ALA A 25 7.36 2.03 6.73
CA ALA A 25 8.32 2.92 7.38
C ALA A 25 9.63 2.98 6.60
N GLY A 26 10.15 4.18 6.44
CA GLY A 26 11.39 4.40 5.73
C GLY A 26 11.26 4.38 4.22
N THR A 27 10.04 4.28 3.69
CA THR A 27 9.84 4.25 2.24
C THR A 27 8.71 5.20 1.87
N GLY A 28 8.51 5.38 0.58
CA GLY A 28 7.35 6.10 0.07
C GLY A 28 6.26 5.16 -0.44
N VAL A 29 6.34 3.87 -0.11
CA VAL A 29 5.37 2.89 -0.59
C VAL A 29 4.17 2.89 0.34
N THR A 30 3.01 3.23 -0.21
CA THR A 30 1.79 3.32 0.60
C THR A 30 1.20 1.93 0.85
N VAL A 31 0.51 1.83 1.98
CA VAL A 31 -0.20 0.59 2.31
C VAL A 31 -1.26 0.31 1.24
N HIS A 32 -1.95 1.35 0.77
CA HIS A 32 -3.03 1.10 -0.20
C HIS A 32 -2.48 0.58 -1.53
N ARG A 33 -1.25 0.93 -1.89
CA ARG A 33 -0.67 0.38 -3.11
C ARG A 33 -0.43 -1.12 -2.97
N ILE A 34 0.08 -1.53 -1.82
CA ILE A 34 0.28 -2.95 -1.53
C ILE A 34 -1.07 -3.67 -1.54
N ALA A 35 -2.07 -3.08 -0.88
CA ALA A 35 -3.40 -3.69 -0.82
C ALA A 35 -4.02 -3.81 -2.20
N GLY A 36 -3.79 -2.81 -3.06
CA GLY A 36 -4.30 -2.86 -4.42
C GLY A 36 -3.78 -4.04 -5.21
N TRP A 37 -2.47 -4.30 -5.10
CA TRP A 37 -1.87 -5.44 -5.79
C TRP A 37 -2.38 -6.76 -5.21
N TYR A 38 -2.54 -6.81 -3.88
CA TYR A 38 -3.09 -7.98 -3.23
C TYR A 38 -4.51 -8.28 -3.73
N LYS A 39 -5.32 -7.24 -3.89
CA LYS A 39 -6.68 -7.40 -4.39
C LYS A 39 -6.71 -7.85 -5.85
N LEU A 40 -5.65 -7.60 -6.59
CA LEU A 40 -5.53 -8.08 -7.96
C LEU A 40 -5.08 -9.53 -8.03
N GLY A 41 -4.80 -10.14 -6.89
CA GLY A 41 -4.46 -11.56 -6.86
C GLY A 41 -3.00 -11.87 -6.64
N LEU A 42 -2.15 -10.85 -6.47
CA LEU A 42 -0.74 -11.14 -6.22
C LEU A 42 -0.56 -11.63 -4.79
N SER A 43 0.31 -12.63 -4.63
CA SER A 43 0.65 -13.10 -3.30
C SER A 43 1.61 -12.10 -2.64
N PRO A 44 1.72 -12.13 -1.30
CA PRO A 44 2.69 -11.27 -0.62
C PRO A 44 4.11 -11.43 -1.16
N GLU A 45 4.50 -12.66 -1.50
CA GLU A 45 5.83 -12.91 -2.06
C GLU A 45 6.00 -12.24 -3.41
N GLU A 46 4.97 -12.30 -4.25
CA GLU A 46 5.02 -11.64 -5.55
C GLU A 46 5.09 -10.14 -5.40
N ILE A 47 4.36 -9.58 -4.43
CA ILE A 47 4.39 -8.15 -4.19
C ILE A 47 5.78 -7.72 -3.75
N ALA A 48 6.38 -8.45 -2.79
CA ALA A 48 7.72 -8.14 -2.33
C ALA A 48 8.73 -8.19 -3.47
N GLU A 49 8.59 -9.21 -4.33
CA GLU A 49 9.49 -9.39 -5.44
C GLU A 49 9.36 -8.25 -6.44
N ASN A 50 8.14 -7.82 -6.72
CA ASN A 50 7.93 -6.76 -7.68
C ASN A 50 8.47 -5.41 -7.21
N PHE A 51 8.44 -5.13 -5.91
CA PHE A 51 9.02 -3.90 -5.42
C PHE A 51 10.54 -4.00 -5.33
N GLY A 52 11.06 -5.20 -5.13
CA GLY A 52 12.50 -5.43 -5.15
C GLY A 52 13.27 -4.99 -3.92
N HIS A 53 12.73 -4.04 -3.16
CA HIS A 53 13.43 -3.54 -1.97
C HIS A 53 12.60 -3.67 -0.71
N LEU A 54 11.46 -4.34 -0.78
CA LEU A 54 10.63 -4.58 0.39
C LEU A 54 10.84 -6.01 0.87
N SER A 55 10.89 -6.17 2.20
CA SER A 55 10.96 -7.51 2.76
C SER A 55 9.57 -8.10 2.82
N LEU A 56 9.49 -9.41 2.96
CA LEU A 56 8.22 -10.09 3.12
C LEU A 56 7.51 -9.62 4.39
N ALA A 57 8.28 -9.36 5.46
CA ALA A 57 7.69 -8.85 6.69
C ALA A 57 7.03 -7.49 6.49
N GLN A 58 7.66 -6.63 5.69
CA GLN A 58 7.07 -5.32 5.40
C GLN A 58 5.78 -5.45 4.62
N VAL A 59 5.73 -6.35 3.65
CA VAL A 59 4.52 -6.57 2.87
C VAL A 59 3.41 -7.13 3.76
N HIS A 60 3.73 -8.10 4.61
CA HIS A 60 2.72 -8.66 5.51
C HIS A 60 2.23 -7.61 6.52
N ALA A 61 3.13 -6.73 6.99
CA ALA A 61 2.72 -5.65 7.89
C ALA A 61 1.74 -4.71 7.20
N ALA A 62 2.00 -4.39 5.94
CA ALA A 62 1.10 -3.53 5.18
C ALA A 62 -0.26 -4.21 4.99
N LEU A 63 -0.27 -5.51 4.70
CA LEU A 63 -1.54 -6.22 4.53
C LEU A 63 -2.29 -6.35 5.86
N ALA A 64 -1.56 -6.56 6.96
CA ALA A 64 -2.19 -6.59 8.27
C ALA A 64 -2.81 -5.23 8.59
N TYR A 65 -2.12 -4.14 8.28
CA TYR A 65 -2.65 -2.81 8.47
C TYR A 65 -3.92 -2.62 7.62
N TYR A 66 -3.88 -3.07 6.38
CA TYR A 66 -5.04 -2.99 5.50
C TYR A 66 -6.23 -3.71 6.11
N HIS A 67 -6.04 -4.95 6.57
CA HIS A 67 -7.15 -5.71 7.14
C HIS A 67 -7.68 -5.08 8.42
N ALA A 68 -6.81 -4.45 9.19
CA ALA A 68 -7.21 -3.80 10.44
C ALA A 68 -7.85 -2.42 10.20
N ASN A 69 -7.61 -1.82 9.02
CA ASN A 69 -8.08 -0.48 8.73
C ASN A 69 -8.69 -0.42 7.33
N ARG A 70 -9.56 -1.36 7.03
CA ARG A 70 -10.10 -1.51 5.68
C ARG A 70 -10.80 -0.26 5.17
N GLU A 71 -11.54 0.42 6.04
CA GLU A 71 -12.28 1.59 5.61
C GLU A 71 -11.34 2.68 5.11
N GLU A 72 -10.27 2.90 5.85
CA GLU A 72 -9.28 3.90 5.46
C GLU A 72 -8.65 3.54 4.12
N ILE A 73 -8.17 2.31 4.00
CA ILE A 73 -7.41 1.89 2.83
C ILE A 73 -8.31 1.77 1.60
N GLU A 74 -9.50 1.23 1.77
CA GLU A 74 -10.44 1.15 0.66
C GLU A 74 -10.84 2.55 0.19
N GLY A 75 -10.89 3.51 1.11
CA GLY A 75 -11.15 4.89 0.74
C GLY A 75 -10.07 5.47 -0.16
N TYR A 76 -8.82 5.20 0.16
CA TYR A 76 -7.71 5.66 -0.70
C TYR A 76 -7.74 4.99 -2.06
N LEU A 77 -8.04 3.68 -2.09
CA LEU A 77 -8.13 2.98 -3.36
C LEU A 77 -9.26 3.54 -4.22
N ALA A 78 -10.39 3.84 -3.60
CA ALA A 78 -11.51 4.42 -4.33
C ALA A 78 -11.17 5.80 -4.87
N GLN A 79 -10.43 6.61 -4.11
CA GLN A 79 -10.01 7.92 -4.57
C GLN A 79 -9.09 7.82 -5.76
N GLU A 80 -8.14 6.88 -5.72
CA GLU A 80 -7.23 6.71 -6.83
C GLU A 80 -7.91 6.16 -8.05
N GLU A 81 -8.83 5.24 -7.86
CA GLU A 81 -9.59 4.69 -8.96
C GLU A 81 -10.43 5.78 -9.64
N ALA A 82 -11.05 6.63 -8.85
CA ALA A 82 -11.83 7.72 -9.39
C ALA A 82 -10.96 8.71 -10.19
N ALA A 83 -9.77 9.01 -9.68
CA ALA A 83 -8.85 9.91 -10.36
C ALA A 83 -8.37 9.29 -11.66
N ASP A 84 -8.00 8.00 -11.62
CA ASP A 84 -7.55 7.31 -12.81
C ASP A 84 -8.69 7.19 -13.81
N GLY A 85 -9.87 6.93 -13.33
CA GLY A 85 -11.03 6.83 -14.18
C GLY A 85 -11.33 8.12 -14.90
N ARG A 86 -11.17 9.26 -14.22
CA ARG A 86 -11.36 10.54 -14.87
C ARG A 86 -10.32 10.77 -15.94
N LEU A 87 -9.07 10.46 -15.66
CA LEU A 87 -8.00 10.64 -16.63
C LEU A 87 -8.14 9.67 -17.78
N SER A 88 -8.37 8.42 -17.47
CA SER A 88 -8.50 7.43 -18.51
C SER A 88 -9.74 7.62 -19.31
N GLY A 89 -10.82 7.93 -18.66
CA GLY A 89 -12.09 8.10 -19.32
C GLY A 89 -12.07 9.19 -20.33
N SER A 90 -11.29 10.23 -20.04
CA SER A 90 -11.25 11.30 -20.99
C SER A 90 -10.37 10.91 -22.17
N SER A 91 -9.48 9.96 -21.98
CA SER A 91 -8.63 9.62 -23.05
C SER A 91 -9.04 8.36 -23.69
N ASP A 92 -9.56 7.39 -23.06
CA ASP A 92 -9.78 6.23 -23.62
C ASP A 92 -10.94 5.83 -23.73
N ALA A 93 -11.37 6.23 -23.46
CA ALA A 93 -12.35 5.93 -23.64
C ALA A 93 -12.37 4.74 -24.04
N PRO A 94 -12.26 4.13 -24.32
CA PRO A 94 -12.47 3.05 -24.60
C PRO A 94 -12.12 2.34 -24.09
N GLY A 95 -11.98 2.81 -23.73
CA GLY A 95 -11.81 1.86 -23.20
C GLY A 95 -11.71 1.11 -23.25
#